data_60d30fd7706067aca8e72d9c10048bcd
#
_entry.id   60d30fd7706067aca8e72d9c10048bcd
#
_cell.length_a   1.000
_cell.length_b   1.000
_cell.length_c   1.000
_cell.angle_alpha   90.00
_cell.angle_beta   90.00
_cell.angle_gamma   90.00
#
_symmetry.space_group_name_H-M   'P 1'
#
loop_
_entity.id
_entity.type
_entity.pdbx_description
1 polymer ?
#
loop_
_entity_poly.entity_id
_entity_poly.type
_entity_poly.pdbx_seq_one_letter_code
_entity_poly.pdbx_strand_id
1 'polypeptide(L)'
;MTSQNYGIHPSLSQKELKSHGALEFPCAGYTFLCSTEPEDIIHWHWHEELEVILVTEGTLELRVPGKTHFVHQGDLVILNGNTLHFVAGAPKGSLQSFVFSPQLLTGRTSSVFSKKYIQPLMNFPGFNCTISQDLENIRSFIEAFSALSQNEFAYEFTVREKLTHIFLKQYRSFESQLSDTHSLHTPDSKRIEQMLDFIHTHYHENITLAQISDAGQIGERECLRCFKRTIAESPIQYLLKYRLIQSTNMLSTQPEKSIAEISATCGFDAPSYFSKQFKQLYQCTPKEYRKLKGNLQ
;
A
#
# COMPACT_ATOMS: atom_id res chain seq x y z
N MET A 1 17.21 -6.83 17.40
CA MET A 1 17.37 -5.48 16.82
C MET A 1 17.88 -5.66 15.40
N THR A 2 17.04 -5.63 14.44
CA THR A 2 17.45 -5.61 13.03
C THR A 2 17.19 -4.21 12.52
N SER A 3 18.20 -3.32 12.65
CA SER A 3 18.28 -2.15 11.79
C SER A 3 18.47 -2.68 10.37
N GLN A 4 17.38 -2.91 9.66
CA GLN A 4 17.48 -3.26 8.27
C GLN A 4 17.86 -1.98 7.52
N ASN A 5 19.04 -1.96 6.92
CA ASN A 5 19.40 -1.00 5.91
C ASN A 5 18.27 -0.97 4.87
N TYR A 6 17.67 0.18 4.71
CA TYR A 6 16.60 0.40 3.74
C TYR A 6 17.21 0.43 2.33
N GLY A 7 17.43 -0.74 1.78
CA GLY A 7 17.72 -0.85 0.36
C GLY A 7 16.39 -0.69 -0.40
N ILE A 8 15.99 0.55 -0.67
CA ILE A 8 14.90 0.81 -1.61
C ILE A 8 15.44 0.46 -2.98
N HIS A 9 14.89 -0.59 -3.58
CA HIS A 9 15.10 -0.93 -4.98
C HIS A 9 13.85 -0.53 -5.77
N PRO A 10 13.75 0.74 -6.20
CA PRO A 10 12.61 1.15 -7.02
C PRO A 10 12.68 0.45 -8.38
N SER A 11 11.53 0.03 -8.87
CA SER A 11 11.37 -0.37 -10.27
C SER A 11 11.55 0.85 -11.18
N LEU A 12 11.66 0.65 -12.50
CA LEU A 12 11.61 1.75 -13.48
C LEU A 12 10.37 2.64 -13.32
N SER A 13 9.31 2.15 -12.67
CA SER A 13 8.08 2.87 -12.32
C SER A 13 8.13 3.52 -10.93
N GLN A 14 9.27 3.47 -10.23
CA GLN A 14 9.43 3.98 -8.85
C GLN A 14 8.53 3.27 -7.80
N LYS A 15 7.90 2.15 -8.15
CA LYS A 15 7.16 1.33 -7.20
C LYS A 15 8.14 0.58 -6.30
N GLU A 16 7.96 0.68 -4.97
CA GLU A 16 8.71 -0.16 -4.04
C GLU A 16 8.27 -1.62 -4.18
N LEU A 17 9.25 -2.52 -4.30
CA LEU A 17 8.99 -3.95 -4.52
C LEU A 17 9.06 -4.75 -3.22
N LYS A 18 9.40 -4.10 -2.11
CA LYS A 18 9.52 -4.72 -0.82
C LYS A 18 8.13 -4.96 -0.22
N SER A 19 7.90 -6.17 0.26
CA SER A 19 6.72 -6.48 1.06
C SER A 19 6.95 -6.01 2.51
N HIS A 20 6.02 -5.25 3.05
CA HIS A 20 6.09 -4.73 4.42
C HIS A 20 5.33 -5.65 5.38
N GLY A 21 6.07 -6.25 6.33
CA GLY A 21 5.53 -7.21 7.28
C GLY A 21 5.32 -8.62 6.70
N ALA A 22 4.60 -9.45 7.43
CA ALA A 22 4.21 -10.80 7.06
C ALA A 22 2.74 -10.85 6.62
N LEU A 23 2.31 -11.97 6.01
CA LEU A 23 0.91 -12.15 5.61
C LEU A 23 -0.03 -12.09 6.83
N GLU A 24 0.40 -12.70 7.94
CA GLU A 24 -0.35 -12.77 9.20
C GLU A 24 -0.39 -11.43 9.93
N PHE A 25 0.66 -10.61 9.74
CA PHE A 25 0.77 -9.28 10.30
C PHE A 25 1.38 -8.33 9.24
N PRO A 26 0.56 -7.73 8.38
CA PRO A 26 1.02 -6.94 7.24
C PRO A 26 1.42 -5.50 7.66
N CYS A 27 2.40 -5.41 8.54
CA CYS A 27 2.93 -4.17 9.10
C CYS A 27 4.42 -4.33 9.38
N ALA A 28 5.20 -3.32 9.04
CA ALA A 28 6.61 -3.23 9.39
C ALA A 28 6.96 -1.87 9.98
N GLY A 29 7.84 -1.87 10.98
CA GLY A 29 8.40 -0.66 11.58
C GLY A 29 9.85 -0.45 11.09
N TYR A 30 10.21 0.78 10.82
CA TYR A 30 11.52 1.16 10.32
C TYR A 30 12.09 2.34 11.09
N THR A 31 13.42 2.37 11.22
CA THR A 31 14.15 3.55 11.69
C THR A 31 15.17 3.92 10.63
N PHE A 32 15.23 5.18 10.26
CA PHE A 32 16.10 5.68 9.22
C PHE A 32 16.80 6.96 9.64
N LEU A 33 18.10 7.04 9.34
CA LEU A 33 18.88 8.29 9.43
C LEU A 33 18.89 8.93 8.05
N CYS A 34 18.46 10.17 7.98
CA CYS A 34 18.43 10.95 6.74
C CYS A 34 19.46 12.06 6.79
N SER A 35 20.22 12.21 5.72
CA SER A 35 21.12 13.33 5.51
C SER A 35 21.01 13.84 4.07
N THR A 36 21.95 14.64 3.63
CA THR A 36 22.10 15.07 2.22
C THR A 36 22.96 14.10 1.41
N GLU A 37 23.57 13.08 2.07
CA GLU A 37 24.37 12.08 1.40
C GLU A 37 23.47 11.10 0.61
N PRO A 38 23.88 10.68 -0.60
CA PRO A 38 23.03 9.86 -1.46
C PRO A 38 22.55 8.54 -0.82
N GLU A 39 23.36 7.92 0.05
CA GLU A 39 23.00 6.68 0.76
C GLU A 39 21.98 6.86 1.87
N ASP A 40 21.81 8.09 2.37
CA ASP A 40 20.88 8.46 3.44
C ASP A 40 19.60 9.09 2.91
N ILE A 41 19.38 9.04 1.60
CA ILE A 41 18.19 9.58 0.94
C ILE A 41 17.22 8.44 0.64
N ILE A 42 15.98 8.62 1.07
CA ILE A 42 14.87 7.79 0.62
C ILE A 42 14.38 8.36 -0.72
N HIS A 43 14.87 7.78 -1.82
CA HIS A 43 14.58 8.26 -3.17
C HIS A 43 13.09 8.15 -3.51
N TRP A 44 12.67 8.86 -4.55
CA TRP A 44 11.31 8.81 -5.08
C TRP A 44 10.82 7.39 -5.25
N HIS A 45 9.76 7.03 -4.48
CA HIS A 45 9.10 5.74 -4.55
C HIS A 45 7.62 5.86 -4.15
N TRP A 46 6.87 4.83 -4.42
CA TRP A 46 5.50 4.67 -3.95
C TRP A 46 5.20 3.20 -3.67
N HIS A 47 4.27 2.96 -2.79
CA HIS A 47 3.76 1.63 -2.43
C HIS A 47 2.25 1.69 -2.19
N GLU A 48 1.59 0.53 -2.16
CA GLU A 48 0.13 0.44 -1.99
C GLU A 48 -0.29 0.59 -0.52
N GLU A 49 0.65 0.42 0.38
CA GLU A 49 0.47 0.49 1.82
C GLU A 49 0.25 1.93 2.28
N LEU A 50 -0.38 2.05 3.45
CA LEU A 50 -0.42 3.28 4.22
C LEU A 50 0.90 3.45 4.98
N GLU A 51 1.34 4.69 5.15
CA GLU A 51 2.54 4.97 5.93
C GLU A 51 2.31 6.06 6.96
N VAL A 52 2.89 5.89 8.15
CA VAL A 52 2.94 6.90 9.20
C VAL A 52 4.38 7.09 9.62
N ILE A 53 4.87 8.32 9.53
CA ILE A 53 6.26 8.69 9.83
C ILE A 53 6.28 9.63 11.02
N LEU A 54 7.08 9.34 12.03
CA LEU A 54 7.44 10.29 13.10
C LEU A 54 8.86 10.80 12.88
N VAL A 55 9.05 12.09 12.82
CA VAL A 55 10.38 12.71 12.83
C VAL A 55 10.90 12.67 14.26
N THR A 56 11.93 11.85 14.49
CA THR A 56 12.49 11.63 15.83
C THR A 56 13.60 12.61 16.17
N GLU A 57 14.28 13.16 15.16
CA GLU A 57 15.39 14.11 15.33
C GLU A 57 15.55 15.02 14.11
N GLY A 58 15.93 16.28 14.34
CA GLY A 58 16.29 17.24 13.29
C GLY A 58 15.14 17.67 12.40
N THR A 59 15.44 17.85 11.12
CA THR A 59 14.49 18.29 10.09
C THR A 59 14.64 17.42 8.85
N LEU A 60 13.51 17.05 8.26
CA LEU A 60 13.46 16.30 7.00
C LEU A 60 12.78 17.12 5.91
N GLU A 61 13.28 16.97 4.70
CA GLU A 61 12.61 17.41 3.48
C GLU A 61 11.78 16.25 2.92
N LEU A 62 10.47 16.39 3.01
CA LEU A 62 9.51 15.46 2.42
C LEU A 62 8.94 16.08 1.14
N ARG A 63 9.06 15.37 0.02
CA ARG A 63 8.47 15.80 -1.25
C ARG A 63 7.37 14.82 -1.68
N VAL A 64 6.25 15.37 -2.09
CA VAL A 64 5.18 14.71 -2.82
C VAL A 64 4.93 15.47 -4.12
N PRO A 65 4.28 14.90 -5.15
CA PRO A 65 4.05 15.60 -6.40
C PRO A 65 3.43 16.99 -6.19
N GLY A 66 4.10 17.99 -6.71
CA GLY A 66 3.66 19.40 -6.62
C GLY A 66 3.88 20.08 -5.27
N LYS A 67 4.44 19.40 -4.25
CA LYS A 67 4.62 19.99 -2.92
C LYS A 67 5.87 19.48 -2.20
N THR A 68 6.57 20.41 -1.56
CA THR A 68 7.69 20.11 -0.65
C THR A 68 7.30 20.56 0.75
N HIS A 69 7.53 19.70 1.72
CA HIS A 69 7.33 19.97 3.14
C HIS A 69 8.66 19.87 3.88
N PHE A 70 8.92 20.81 4.79
CA PHE A 70 9.94 20.66 5.81
C PHE A 70 9.24 20.22 7.10
N VAL A 71 9.57 19.02 7.56
CA VAL A 71 8.99 18.41 8.75
C VAL A 71 10.04 18.33 9.84
N HIS A 72 9.67 18.67 11.05
CA HIS A 72 10.57 18.85 12.18
C HIS A 72 10.38 17.76 13.22
N GLN A 73 11.35 17.64 14.10
CA GLN A 73 11.24 16.74 15.25
C GLN A 73 9.90 16.91 15.97
N GLY A 74 9.21 15.77 16.15
CA GLY A 74 7.89 15.70 16.74
C GLY A 74 6.73 15.80 15.74
N ASP A 75 6.97 16.14 14.48
CA ASP A 75 5.92 16.09 13.46
C ASP A 75 5.61 14.64 13.09
N LEU A 76 4.33 14.33 12.95
CA LEU A 76 3.82 13.07 12.44
C LEU A 76 3.30 13.26 11.03
N VAL A 77 3.86 12.52 10.07
CA VAL A 77 3.39 12.51 8.68
C VAL A 77 2.55 11.28 8.44
N ILE A 78 1.40 11.45 7.80
CA ILE A 78 0.49 10.37 7.41
C ILE A 78 0.38 10.40 5.89
N LEU A 79 0.84 9.32 5.24
CA LEU A 79 0.83 9.15 3.80
C LEU A 79 -0.25 8.14 3.39
N ASN A 80 -0.99 8.51 2.37
CA ASN A 80 -1.93 7.59 1.73
C ASN A 80 -1.20 6.57 0.85
N GLY A 81 -1.79 5.41 0.68
CA GLY A 81 -1.32 4.41 -0.28
C GLY A 81 -1.24 4.99 -1.70
N ASN A 82 -0.30 4.50 -2.49
CA ASN A 82 0.00 4.94 -3.86
C ASN A 82 0.49 6.41 -3.96
N THR A 83 0.86 7.03 -2.86
CA THR A 83 1.45 8.38 -2.88
C THR A 83 2.93 8.29 -3.23
N LEU A 84 3.32 8.91 -4.35
CA LEU A 84 4.73 9.07 -4.71
C LEU A 84 5.38 10.05 -3.72
N HIS A 85 6.48 9.66 -3.09
CA HIS A 85 7.15 10.49 -2.09
C HIS A 85 8.67 10.29 -2.08
N PHE A 86 9.35 11.24 -1.48
CA PHE A 86 10.81 11.32 -1.33
C PHE A 86 11.11 11.91 0.03
N VAL A 87 12.14 11.40 0.73
CA VAL A 87 12.59 11.94 2.02
C VAL A 87 14.10 12.09 2.05
N ALA A 88 14.57 13.24 2.52
CA ALA A 88 16.00 13.49 2.78
C ALA A 88 16.17 14.28 4.09
N GLY A 89 17.39 14.31 4.62
CA GLY A 89 17.73 15.21 5.73
C GLY A 89 17.81 16.67 5.26
N ALA A 90 17.47 17.61 6.16
CA ALA A 90 17.56 19.03 5.88
C ALA A 90 18.24 19.80 7.05
N PRO A 91 19.58 19.77 7.21
CA PRO A 91 20.55 18.94 6.47
C PRO A 91 20.65 17.51 6.99
N LYS A 92 20.17 17.24 8.22
CA LYS A 92 20.18 15.92 8.88
C LYS A 92 18.95 15.75 9.75
N GLY A 93 18.46 14.52 9.79
CA GLY A 93 17.39 14.14 10.69
C GLY A 93 17.24 12.63 10.80
N SER A 94 16.35 12.17 11.65
CA SER A 94 15.99 10.77 11.77
C SER A 94 14.49 10.61 11.81
N LEU A 95 14.02 9.46 11.35
CA LEU A 95 12.62 9.10 11.39
C LEU A 95 12.40 7.68 11.89
N GLN A 96 11.21 7.46 12.39
CA GLN A 96 10.62 6.14 12.55
C GLN A 96 9.37 6.07 11.68
N SER A 97 9.11 4.95 11.02
CA SER A 97 7.89 4.79 10.23
C SER A 97 7.25 3.42 10.43
N PHE A 98 5.92 3.41 10.28
CA PHE A 98 5.15 2.21 10.02
C PHE A 98 4.69 2.22 8.58
N VAL A 99 4.98 1.13 7.86
CA VAL A 99 4.41 0.85 6.54
C VAL A 99 3.53 -0.39 6.67
N PHE A 100 2.26 -0.29 6.31
CA PHE A 100 1.32 -1.37 6.56
C PHE A 100 0.16 -1.41 5.55
N SER A 101 -0.30 -2.63 5.26
CA SER A 101 -1.48 -2.82 4.43
C SER A 101 -2.74 -2.24 5.11
N PRO A 102 -3.63 -1.58 4.37
CA PRO A 102 -4.93 -1.17 4.90
C PRO A 102 -5.73 -2.30 5.56
N GLN A 103 -5.46 -3.55 5.18
CA GLN A 103 -6.09 -4.73 5.78
C GLN A 103 -5.75 -4.91 7.27
N LEU A 104 -4.63 -4.37 7.74
CA LEU A 104 -4.32 -4.34 9.17
C LEU A 104 -5.44 -3.67 9.98
N LEU A 105 -5.99 -2.57 9.45
CA LEU A 105 -7.07 -1.81 10.10
C LEU A 105 -8.45 -2.42 9.84
N THR A 106 -8.66 -2.93 8.64
CA THR A 106 -9.99 -3.28 8.13
C THR A 106 -10.32 -4.77 8.23
N GLY A 107 -9.30 -5.63 8.32
CA GLY A 107 -9.45 -7.07 8.13
C GLY A 107 -9.79 -7.37 6.67
N ARG A 108 -11.05 -7.72 6.39
CA ARG A 108 -11.51 -8.02 5.02
C ARG A 108 -11.89 -6.73 4.28
N THR A 109 -11.68 -6.69 2.98
CA THR A 109 -12.09 -5.57 2.11
C THR A 109 -13.61 -5.33 2.12
N SER A 110 -14.40 -6.37 2.36
CA SER A 110 -15.87 -6.28 2.48
C SER A 110 -16.37 -5.81 3.85
N SER A 111 -15.48 -5.56 4.83
CA SER A 111 -15.86 -5.16 6.18
C SER A 111 -16.45 -3.75 6.23
N VAL A 112 -17.24 -3.45 7.28
CA VAL A 112 -17.74 -2.09 7.55
C VAL A 112 -16.59 -1.09 7.76
N PHE A 113 -15.47 -1.53 8.34
CA PHE A 113 -14.30 -0.69 8.56
C PHE A 113 -13.67 -0.24 7.24
N SER A 114 -13.60 -1.17 6.28
CA SER A 114 -13.12 -0.88 4.93
C SER A 114 -14.08 0.06 4.20
N LYS A 115 -15.33 -0.38 4.01
CA LYS A 115 -16.31 0.31 3.16
C LYS A 115 -16.71 1.69 3.68
N LYS A 116 -16.87 1.84 5.00
CA LYS A 116 -17.38 3.07 5.60
C LYS A 116 -16.29 4.08 5.94
N TYR A 117 -15.07 3.64 6.26
CA TYR A 117 -14.05 4.52 6.81
C TYR A 117 -12.77 4.57 5.97
N ILE A 118 -12.09 3.44 5.77
CA ILE A 118 -10.74 3.44 5.21
C ILE A 118 -10.74 3.67 3.70
N GLN A 119 -11.59 2.98 2.94
CA GLN A 119 -11.68 3.19 1.48
C GLN A 119 -12.11 4.61 1.10
N PRO A 120 -13.16 5.21 1.71
CA PRO A 120 -13.51 6.60 1.44
C PRO A 120 -12.36 7.57 1.73
N LEU A 121 -11.65 7.36 2.84
CA LEU A 121 -10.48 8.18 3.18
C LEU A 121 -9.35 8.00 2.14
N MET A 122 -8.99 6.77 1.80
CA MET A 122 -7.93 6.49 0.82
C MET A 122 -8.26 7.00 -0.58
N ASN A 123 -9.53 6.98 -0.97
CA ASN A 123 -9.99 7.47 -2.27
C ASN A 123 -10.21 8.99 -2.30
N PHE A 124 -10.08 9.66 -1.16
CA PHE A 124 -10.27 11.11 -1.09
C PHE A 124 -9.07 11.85 -1.70
N PRO A 125 -9.24 12.64 -2.78
CA PRO A 125 -8.13 13.30 -3.45
C PRO A 125 -7.36 14.30 -2.58
N GLY A 126 -7.99 14.80 -1.51
CA GLY A 126 -7.37 15.69 -0.52
C GLY A 126 -6.46 14.98 0.49
N PHE A 127 -6.46 13.64 0.52
CA PHE A 127 -5.62 12.85 1.42
C PHE A 127 -4.49 12.14 0.66
N ASN A 128 -3.42 12.84 0.36
CA ASN A 128 -2.18 12.23 -0.11
C ASN A 128 -1.12 12.24 0.99
N CYS A 129 -0.93 13.39 1.61
CA CYS A 129 0.03 13.62 2.69
C CYS A 129 -0.56 14.59 3.70
N THR A 130 -0.57 14.22 4.98
CA THR A 130 -1.00 15.09 6.09
C THR A 130 0.12 15.18 7.11
N ILE A 131 0.39 16.38 7.62
CA ILE A 131 1.32 16.61 8.73
C ILE A 131 0.48 16.95 9.96
N SER A 132 0.71 16.22 11.05
CA SER A 132 -0.01 16.34 12.32
C SER A 132 0.95 16.63 13.45
N GLN A 133 0.60 17.61 14.29
CA GLN A 133 1.27 17.88 15.56
C GLN A 133 0.37 17.51 16.76
N ASP A 134 -0.64 16.70 16.51
CA ASP A 134 -1.56 16.21 17.54
C ASP A 134 -0.82 15.27 18.49
N LEU A 135 -0.70 15.69 19.75
CA LEU A 135 0.03 14.97 20.79
C LEU A 135 -0.51 13.57 21.04
N GLU A 136 -1.80 13.34 20.84
CA GLU A 136 -2.42 12.03 21.02
C GLU A 136 -2.06 11.08 19.88
N ASN A 137 -2.00 11.58 18.64
CA ASN A 137 -1.50 10.82 17.50
C ASN A 137 -0.02 10.46 17.68
N ILE A 138 0.80 11.43 18.10
CA ILE A 138 2.23 11.23 18.36
C ILE A 138 2.43 10.18 19.47
N ARG A 139 1.70 10.28 20.57
CA ARG A 139 1.74 9.29 21.66
C ARG A 139 1.34 7.90 21.15
N SER A 140 0.25 7.81 20.39
CA SER A 140 -0.21 6.55 19.80
C SER A 140 0.87 5.91 18.92
N PHE A 141 1.56 6.71 18.09
CA PHE A 141 2.67 6.23 17.30
C PHE A 141 3.82 5.68 18.17
N ILE A 142 4.26 6.45 19.16
CA ILE A 142 5.37 6.07 20.06
C ILE A 142 5.05 4.78 20.82
N GLU A 143 3.85 4.64 21.38
CA GLU A 143 3.41 3.44 22.08
C GLU A 143 3.42 2.22 21.14
N ALA A 144 2.88 2.35 19.93
CA ALA A 144 2.87 1.28 18.95
C ALA A 144 4.29 0.89 18.53
N PHE A 145 5.16 1.88 18.30
CA PHE A 145 6.53 1.63 17.84
C PHE A 145 7.38 0.99 18.94
N SER A 146 7.20 1.41 20.19
CA SER A 146 7.84 0.80 21.35
C SER A 146 7.42 -0.67 21.50
N ALA A 147 6.11 -0.95 21.46
CA ALA A 147 5.59 -2.31 21.59
C ALA A 147 6.15 -3.25 20.50
N LEU A 148 6.17 -2.80 19.23
CA LEU A 148 6.75 -3.55 18.12
C LEU A 148 8.27 -3.77 18.31
N SER A 149 9.01 -2.72 18.66
CA SER A 149 10.47 -2.75 18.75
C SER A 149 10.96 -3.64 19.91
N GLN A 150 10.22 -3.68 21.00
CA GLN A 150 10.53 -4.48 22.18
C GLN A 150 9.94 -5.89 22.10
N ASN A 151 9.19 -6.20 21.06
CA ASN A 151 8.47 -7.47 20.89
C ASN A 151 7.62 -7.79 22.14
N GLU A 152 6.88 -6.76 22.62
CA GLU A 152 6.03 -6.91 23.78
C GLU A 152 4.95 -7.96 23.55
N PHE A 153 4.46 -8.60 24.63
CA PHE A 153 3.35 -9.53 24.52
C PHE A 153 2.14 -8.86 23.85
N ALA A 154 1.63 -9.48 22.78
CA ALA A 154 0.48 -9.01 22.01
C ALA A 154 0.68 -7.62 21.35
N TYR A 155 1.92 -7.28 20.98
CA TYR A 155 2.25 -6.02 20.30
C TYR A 155 1.42 -5.79 19.02
N GLU A 156 0.99 -6.86 18.36
CA GLU A 156 0.15 -6.78 17.16
C GLU A 156 -1.20 -6.09 17.45
N PHE A 157 -1.80 -6.37 18.60
CA PHE A 157 -3.02 -5.67 19.04
C PHE A 157 -2.74 -4.21 19.35
N THR A 158 -1.66 -3.91 20.07
CA THR A 158 -1.27 -2.53 20.41
C THR A 158 -1.03 -1.72 19.13
N VAL A 159 -0.23 -2.25 18.18
CA VAL A 159 0.06 -1.58 16.91
C VAL A 159 -1.24 -1.32 16.14
N ARG A 160 -2.09 -2.33 15.99
CA ARG A 160 -3.37 -2.19 15.29
C ARG A 160 -4.29 -1.16 15.95
N GLU A 161 -4.42 -1.19 17.27
CA GLU A 161 -5.24 -0.23 18.03
C GLU A 161 -4.77 1.20 17.79
N LYS A 162 -3.46 1.46 17.98
CA LYS A 162 -2.89 2.79 17.90
C LYS A 162 -2.92 3.36 16.48
N LEU A 163 -2.60 2.54 15.48
CA LEU A 163 -2.74 2.95 14.08
C LEU A 163 -4.20 3.19 13.70
N THR A 164 -5.13 2.37 14.19
CA THR A 164 -6.58 2.61 14.01
C THR A 164 -6.99 3.95 14.60
N HIS A 165 -6.50 4.30 15.79
CA HIS A 165 -6.77 5.59 16.43
C HIS A 165 -6.31 6.77 15.56
N ILE A 166 -5.06 6.72 15.05
CA ILE A 166 -4.50 7.76 14.17
C ILE A 166 -5.38 7.93 12.91
N PHE A 167 -5.75 6.83 12.24
CA PHE A 167 -6.54 6.88 11.01
C PHE A 167 -8.01 7.27 11.27
N LEU A 168 -8.57 6.95 12.42
CA LEU A 168 -9.91 7.44 12.79
C LEU A 168 -9.91 8.95 13.00
N LYS A 169 -8.86 9.52 13.63
CA LYS A 169 -8.71 10.98 13.74
C LYS A 169 -8.50 11.62 12.36
N GLN A 170 -7.71 10.99 11.51
CA GLN A 170 -7.52 11.43 10.14
C GLN A 170 -8.84 11.42 9.35
N TYR A 171 -9.66 10.39 9.48
CA TYR A 171 -11.00 10.35 8.91
C TYR A 171 -11.87 11.52 9.39
N ARG A 172 -11.89 11.77 10.71
CA ARG A 172 -12.66 12.87 11.31
C ARG A 172 -12.23 14.24 10.79
N SER A 173 -10.95 14.44 10.54
CA SER A 173 -10.46 15.73 9.99
C SER A 173 -10.97 16.01 8.58
N PHE A 174 -11.38 14.99 7.86
CA PHE A 174 -11.98 15.10 6.52
C PHE A 174 -13.47 14.78 6.50
N GLU A 175 -14.13 14.53 7.65
CA GLU A 175 -15.50 14.01 7.72
C GLU A 175 -16.51 14.88 6.96
N SER A 176 -16.43 16.21 7.08
CA SER A 176 -17.30 17.13 6.34
C SER A 176 -17.13 16.99 4.83
N GLN A 177 -15.90 16.89 4.37
CA GLN A 177 -15.55 16.75 2.95
C GLN A 177 -15.88 15.34 2.42
N LEU A 178 -15.68 14.32 3.25
CA LEU A 178 -16.06 12.94 2.95
C LEU A 178 -17.59 12.77 2.95
N SER A 179 -18.32 13.48 3.81
CA SER A 179 -19.79 13.46 3.86
C SER A 179 -20.39 14.11 2.61
N ASP A 180 -19.79 15.18 2.11
CA ASP A 180 -20.15 15.78 0.82
C ASP A 180 -19.84 14.82 -0.34
N THR A 181 -18.77 14.02 -0.23
CA THR A 181 -18.47 12.94 -1.20
C THR A 181 -19.35 11.70 -1.00
N HIS A 182 -19.92 11.45 0.20
CA HIS A 182 -20.94 10.41 0.40
C HIS A 182 -22.28 10.74 -0.29
N SER A 183 -22.59 12.01 -0.49
CA SER A 183 -23.66 12.44 -1.41
C SER A 183 -23.23 12.30 -2.88
N LEU A 184 -21.94 12.21 -3.15
CA LEU A 184 -21.32 11.80 -4.39
C LEU A 184 -20.96 10.28 -4.34
N HIS A 185 -21.93 9.41 -4.06
CA HIS A 185 -22.00 8.16 -4.79
C HIS A 185 -22.17 8.54 -6.25
N THR A 186 -21.08 9.01 -6.86
CA THR A 186 -21.09 9.14 -8.31
C THR A 186 -21.45 7.76 -8.82
N PRO A 187 -22.26 7.65 -9.84
CA PRO A 187 -22.50 6.36 -10.49
C PRO A 187 -21.22 5.56 -10.70
N ASP A 188 -20.09 6.25 -10.84
CA ASP A 188 -18.78 5.69 -11.04
C ASP A 188 -18.19 4.99 -9.80
N SER A 189 -18.38 5.51 -8.57
CA SER A 189 -17.84 4.86 -7.35
C SER A 189 -18.49 3.50 -7.11
N LYS A 190 -19.78 3.39 -7.32
CA LYS A 190 -20.51 2.12 -7.21
C LYS A 190 -20.14 1.17 -8.34
N ARG A 191 -20.00 1.69 -9.56
CA ARG A 191 -19.59 0.91 -10.73
C ARG A 191 -18.20 0.34 -10.58
N ILE A 192 -17.22 1.16 -10.14
CA ILE A 192 -15.85 0.70 -9.94
C ILE A 192 -15.78 -0.35 -8.84
N GLU A 193 -16.51 -0.19 -7.73
CA GLU A 193 -16.59 -1.17 -6.65
C GLU A 193 -17.10 -2.52 -7.19
N GLN A 194 -18.18 -2.53 -7.95
CA GLN A 194 -18.75 -3.74 -8.56
C GLN A 194 -17.79 -4.42 -9.53
N MET A 195 -17.10 -3.63 -10.37
CA MET A 195 -16.12 -4.15 -11.33
C MET A 195 -14.88 -4.71 -10.63
N LEU A 196 -14.40 -4.07 -9.57
CA LEU A 196 -13.27 -4.57 -8.78
C LEU A 196 -13.63 -5.84 -8.02
N ASP A 197 -14.81 -5.89 -7.40
CA ASP A 197 -15.30 -7.08 -6.69
C ASP A 197 -15.43 -8.28 -7.64
N PHE A 198 -15.91 -8.05 -8.87
CA PHE A 198 -15.94 -9.04 -9.92
C PHE A 198 -14.53 -9.53 -10.29
N ILE A 199 -13.58 -8.62 -10.52
CA ILE A 199 -12.19 -8.98 -10.82
C ILE A 199 -11.58 -9.79 -9.67
N HIS A 200 -11.75 -9.35 -8.43
CA HIS A 200 -11.19 -10.02 -7.25
C HIS A 200 -11.76 -11.41 -7.00
N THR A 201 -13.00 -11.63 -7.38
CA THR A 201 -13.66 -12.94 -7.22
C THR A 201 -13.28 -13.90 -8.35
N HIS A 202 -13.13 -13.39 -9.57
CA HIS A 202 -12.97 -14.21 -10.78
C HIS A 202 -11.57 -14.12 -11.43
N TYR A 203 -10.58 -13.49 -10.76
CA TYR A 203 -9.25 -13.24 -11.34
C TYR A 203 -8.56 -14.50 -11.89
N HIS A 204 -8.85 -15.66 -11.34
CA HIS A 204 -8.30 -16.95 -11.74
C HIS A 204 -8.94 -17.51 -13.03
N GLU A 205 -10.05 -16.95 -13.48
CA GLU A 205 -10.77 -17.32 -14.68
C GLU A 205 -10.34 -16.47 -15.88
N ASN A 206 -10.66 -16.92 -17.09
CA ASN A 206 -10.38 -16.14 -18.30
C ASN A 206 -11.48 -15.08 -18.51
N ILE A 207 -11.42 -13.99 -17.71
CA ILE A 207 -12.39 -12.91 -17.75
C ILE A 207 -12.03 -11.88 -18.82
N THR A 208 -13.06 -11.34 -19.48
CA THR A 208 -12.96 -10.36 -20.56
C THR A 208 -13.34 -8.96 -20.10
N LEU A 209 -12.97 -7.95 -20.90
CA LEU A 209 -13.40 -6.56 -20.66
C LEU A 209 -14.93 -6.44 -20.65
N ALA A 210 -15.62 -7.17 -21.52
CA ALA A 210 -17.09 -7.21 -21.57
C ALA A 210 -17.68 -7.67 -20.23
N GLN A 211 -17.20 -8.78 -19.67
CA GLN A 211 -17.67 -9.29 -18.37
C GLN A 211 -17.40 -8.32 -17.21
N ILE A 212 -16.23 -7.65 -17.23
CA ILE A 212 -15.94 -6.61 -16.23
C ILE A 212 -16.90 -5.43 -16.37
N SER A 213 -17.18 -4.98 -17.58
CA SER A 213 -18.08 -3.88 -17.84
C SER A 213 -19.53 -4.21 -17.47
N ASP A 214 -19.97 -5.44 -17.73
CA ASP A 214 -21.29 -5.94 -17.35
C ASP A 214 -21.49 -5.95 -15.83
N ALA A 215 -20.47 -6.31 -15.07
CA ALA A 215 -20.49 -6.25 -13.60
C ALA A 215 -20.75 -4.81 -13.08
N GLY A 216 -20.24 -3.79 -13.77
CA GLY A 216 -20.52 -2.39 -13.49
C GLY A 216 -21.80 -1.85 -14.14
N GLN A 217 -22.54 -2.68 -14.87
CA GLN A 217 -23.74 -2.32 -15.64
C GLN A 217 -23.50 -1.15 -16.62
N ILE A 218 -22.35 -1.15 -17.29
CA ILE A 218 -21.93 -0.13 -18.26
C ILE A 218 -21.31 -0.79 -19.50
N GLY A 219 -21.23 -0.02 -20.58
CA GLY A 219 -20.51 -0.48 -21.77
C GLY A 219 -19.00 -0.42 -21.60
N GLU A 220 -18.25 -1.23 -22.38
CA GLU A 220 -16.79 -1.34 -22.33
C GLU A 220 -16.06 0.01 -22.42
N ARG A 221 -16.53 0.92 -23.29
CA ARG A 221 -15.92 2.26 -23.45
C ARG A 221 -16.03 3.09 -22.16
N GLU A 222 -17.15 3.01 -21.47
CA GLU A 222 -17.34 3.71 -20.19
C GLU A 222 -16.61 3.01 -19.05
N CYS A 223 -16.50 1.67 -19.08
CA CYS A 223 -15.66 0.90 -18.17
C CYS A 223 -14.20 1.37 -18.24
N LEU A 224 -13.62 1.48 -19.45
CA LEU A 224 -12.27 2.00 -19.64
C LEU A 224 -12.09 3.42 -19.09
N ARG A 225 -13.08 4.30 -19.29
CA ARG A 225 -13.04 5.67 -18.77
C ARG A 225 -13.16 5.72 -17.25
N CYS A 226 -14.08 4.92 -16.69
CA CYS A 226 -14.27 4.82 -15.25
C CYS A 226 -12.99 4.35 -14.56
N PHE A 227 -12.37 3.25 -15.04
CA PHE A 227 -11.09 2.77 -14.53
C PHE A 227 -9.98 3.83 -14.67
N LYS A 228 -9.90 4.51 -15.82
CA LYS A 228 -8.88 5.54 -16.04
C LYS A 228 -9.02 6.72 -15.09
N ARG A 229 -10.27 7.16 -14.79
CA ARG A 229 -10.55 8.26 -13.87
C ARG A 229 -10.29 7.90 -12.41
N THR A 230 -10.64 6.66 -12.00
CA THR A 230 -10.64 6.26 -10.58
C THR A 230 -9.38 5.52 -10.15
N ILE A 231 -8.78 4.73 -11.04
CA ILE A 231 -7.64 3.84 -10.73
C ILE A 231 -6.39 4.23 -11.53
N ALA A 232 -6.53 5.11 -12.53
CA ALA A 232 -5.49 5.53 -13.47
C ALA A 232 -4.91 4.40 -14.37
N GLU A 233 -5.46 3.19 -14.31
CA GLU A 233 -5.08 2.01 -15.10
C GLU A 233 -6.26 1.53 -15.96
N SER A 234 -6.04 0.61 -16.91
CA SER A 234 -7.15 -0.08 -17.58
C SER A 234 -7.61 -1.32 -16.78
N PRO A 235 -8.85 -1.80 -16.97
CA PRO A 235 -9.36 -2.99 -16.27
C PRO A 235 -8.48 -4.22 -16.45
N ILE A 236 -7.98 -4.45 -17.66
CA ILE A 236 -7.13 -5.61 -17.97
C ILE A 236 -5.71 -5.46 -17.37
N GLN A 237 -5.17 -4.24 -17.31
CA GLN A 237 -3.91 -3.98 -16.62
C GLN A 237 -4.05 -4.20 -15.11
N TYR A 238 -5.16 -3.75 -14.53
CA TYR A 238 -5.49 -4.00 -13.13
C TYR A 238 -5.62 -5.51 -12.83
N LEU A 239 -6.39 -6.25 -13.65
CA LEU A 239 -6.52 -7.71 -13.54
C LEU A 239 -5.15 -8.39 -13.58
N LEU A 240 -4.32 -8.05 -14.57
CA LEU A 240 -2.98 -8.61 -14.72
C LEU A 240 -2.13 -8.38 -13.46
N LYS A 241 -2.13 -7.16 -12.97
CA LYS A 241 -1.42 -6.77 -11.74
C LYS A 241 -1.94 -7.53 -10.52
N TYR A 242 -3.26 -7.65 -10.38
CA TYR A 242 -3.88 -8.39 -9.29
C TYR A 242 -3.50 -9.88 -9.31
N ARG A 243 -3.52 -10.53 -10.47
CA ARG A 243 -3.05 -11.92 -10.65
C ARG A 243 -1.59 -12.10 -10.21
N LEU A 244 -0.72 -11.16 -10.58
CA LEU A 244 0.69 -11.17 -10.18
C LEU A 244 0.85 -11.02 -8.66
N ILE A 245 0.07 -10.16 -8.03
CA ILE A 245 0.05 -10.01 -6.57
C ILE A 245 -0.39 -11.31 -5.90
N GLN A 246 -1.49 -11.94 -6.37
CA GLN A 246 -1.96 -13.22 -5.80
C GLN A 246 -0.92 -14.33 -5.97
N SER A 247 -0.16 -14.32 -7.08
CA SER A 247 0.90 -15.30 -7.31
C SER A 247 2.06 -15.19 -6.31
N THR A 248 2.38 -14.00 -5.79
CA THR A 248 3.45 -13.84 -4.78
C THR A 248 3.12 -14.54 -3.48
N ASN A 249 1.85 -14.49 -3.07
CA ASN A 249 1.37 -15.22 -1.91
C ASN A 249 1.52 -16.74 -2.11
N MET A 250 1.07 -17.27 -3.26
CA MET A 250 1.21 -18.70 -3.57
C MET A 250 2.67 -19.14 -3.69
N LEU A 251 3.53 -18.30 -4.25
CA LEU A 251 4.98 -18.57 -4.33
C LEU A 251 5.63 -18.73 -2.94
N SER A 252 5.14 -17.99 -1.95
CA SER A 252 5.66 -18.02 -0.58
C SER A 252 5.05 -19.13 0.28
N THR A 253 3.74 -19.41 0.12
CA THR A 253 2.98 -20.32 0.99
C THR A 253 2.83 -21.74 0.45
N GLN A 254 3.10 -21.97 -0.85
CA GLN A 254 2.92 -23.25 -1.54
C GLN A 254 4.21 -23.65 -2.28
N PRO A 255 5.30 -23.94 -1.55
CA PRO A 255 6.61 -24.27 -2.15
C PRO A 255 6.57 -25.56 -2.98
N GLU A 256 5.63 -26.47 -2.70
CA GLU A 256 5.43 -27.74 -3.40
C GLU A 256 4.87 -27.56 -4.82
N LYS A 257 4.15 -26.46 -5.09
CA LYS A 257 3.61 -26.21 -6.43
C LYS A 257 4.67 -25.69 -7.40
N SER A 258 4.64 -26.20 -8.61
CA SER A 258 5.48 -25.68 -9.69
C SER A 258 5.11 -24.25 -10.07
N ILE A 259 6.04 -23.53 -10.69
CA ILE A 259 5.77 -22.16 -11.21
C ILE A 259 4.65 -22.18 -12.26
N ALA A 260 4.56 -23.26 -13.06
CA ALA A 260 3.52 -23.42 -14.07
C ALA A 260 2.13 -23.61 -13.43
N GLU A 261 2.03 -24.42 -12.36
CA GLU A 261 0.78 -24.60 -11.63
C GLU A 261 0.31 -23.31 -10.96
N ILE A 262 1.22 -22.56 -10.33
CA ILE A 262 0.89 -21.24 -9.75
C ILE A 262 0.42 -20.27 -10.83
N SER A 263 1.12 -20.22 -11.97
CA SER A 263 0.71 -19.42 -13.13
C SER A 263 -0.73 -19.73 -13.56
N ALA A 264 -1.04 -21.00 -13.76
CA ALA A 264 -2.39 -21.44 -14.15
C ALA A 264 -3.44 -21.13 -13.08
N THR A 265 -3.13 -21.39 -11.79
CA THR A 265 -4.02 -21.07 -10.67
C THR A 265 -4.33 -19.58 -10.56
N CYS A 266 -3.40 -18.70 -10.99
CA CYS A 266 -3.59 -17.25 -11.05
C CYS A 266 -4.25 -16.76 -12.35
N GLY A 267 -4.71 -17.68 -13.23
CA GLY A 267 -5.43 -17.33 -14.45
C GLY A 267 -4.55 -16.91 -15.63
N PHE A 268 -3.28 -17.32 -15.66
CA PHE A 268 -2.41 -17.12 -16.82
C PHE A 268 -2.43 -18.35 -17.74
N ASP A 269 -2.76 -18.15 -19.01
CA ASP A 269 -2.78 -19.23 -20.01
C ASP A 269 -1.38 -19.75 -20.36
N ALA A 270 -0.35 -18.88 -20.26
CA ALA A 270 1.01 -19.24 -20.62
C ALA A 270 2.01 -18.91 -19.49
N PRO A 271 2.72 -19.92 -18.92
CA PRO A 271 3.73 -19.70 -17.89
C PRO A 271 4.90 -18.78 -18.33
N SER A 272 5.21 -18.74 -19.61
CA SER A 272 6.22 -17.84 -20.17
C SER A 272 5.76 -16.38 -20.12
N TYR A 273 4.50 -16.11 -20.45
CA TYR A 273 3.91 -14.78 -20.32
C TYR A 273 3.84 -14.33 -18.85
N PHE A 274 3.38 -15.23 -17.95
CA PHE A 274 3.41 -14.99 -16.49
C PHE A 274 4.82 -14.59 -16.04
N SER A 275 5.84 -15.41 -16.34
CA SER A 275 7.21 -15.17 -15.91
C SER A 275 7.76 -13.83 -16.43
N LYS A 276 7.41 -13.47 -17.68
CA LYS A 276 7.79 -12.18 -18.27
C LYS A 276 7.14 -11.01 -17.52
N GLN A 277 5.82 -11.07 -17.29
CA GLN A 277 5.07 -10.02 -16.58
C GLN A 277 5.50 -9.91 -15.12
N PHE A 278 5.73 -11.07 -14.47
CA PHE A 278 6.22 -11.12 -13.10
C PHE A 278 7.61 -10.46 -12.99
N LYS A 279 8.54 -10.81 -13.90
CA LYS A 279 9.87 -10.19 -13.93
C LYS A 279 9.80 -8.69 -14.22
N GLN A 280 8.87 -8.26 -15.07
CA GLN A 280 8.67 -6.83 -15.35
C GLN A 280 8.16 -6.08 -14.11
N LEU A 281 7.27 -6.67 -13.31
CA LEU A 281 6.71 -6.03 -12.11
C LEU A 281 7.66 -6.13 -10.90
N TYR A 282 8.25 -7.31 -10.65
CA TYR A 282 9.04 -7.59 -9.44
C TYR A 282 10.56 -7.59 -9.67
N GLN A 283 11.03 -7.31 -10.90
CA GLN A 283 12.45 -7.26 -11.30
C GLN A 283 13.25 -8.56 -11.04
N CYS A 284 12.57 -9.63 -10.68
CA CYS A 284 13.11 -10.98 -10.53
C CYS A 284 12.13 -12.01 -11.11
N THR A 285 12.65 -13.20 -11.44
CA THR A 285 11.78 -14.30 -11.89
C THR A 285 10.96 -14.87 -10.73
N PRO A 286 9.80 -15.52 -10.99
CA PRO A 286 9.04 -16.20 -9.95
C PRO A 286 9.86 -17.20 -9.14
N LYS A 287 10.81 -17.89 -9.77
CA LYS A 287 11.72 -18.85 -9.13
C LYS A 287 12.69 -18.16 -8.17
N GLU A 288 13.26 -17.04 -8.59
CA GLU A 288 14.15 -16.22 -7.74
C GLU A 288 13.37 -15.62 -6.57
N TYR A 289 12.17 -15.12 -6.80
CA TYR A 289 11.28 -14.58 -5.77
C TYR A 289 10.99 -15.63 -4.69
N ARG A 290 10.61 -16.86 -5.07
CA ARG A 290 10.39 -18.00 -4.16
C ARG A 290 11.63 -18.28 -3.31
N LYS A 291 12.81 -18.33 -3.96
CA LYS A 291 14.07 -18.60 -3.25
C LYS A 291 14.42 -17.51 -2.23
N LEU A 292 14.21 -16.24 -2.59
CA LEU A 292 14.43 -15.11 -1.68
C LEU A 292 13.53 -15.18 -0.44
N LYS A 293 12.26 -15.58 -0.61
CA LYS A 293 11.30 -15.69 0.51
C LYS A 293 11.48 -16.99 1.32
N GLY A 294 11.90 -18.11 0.69
CA GLY A 294 12.17 -19.37 1.38
C GLY A 294 13.44 -19.38 2.25
N ASN A 295 14.35 -18.43 2.04
CA ASN A 295 15.56 -18.27 2.87
C ASN A 295 15.34 -17.34 4.08
N LEU A 296 14.11 -16.86 4.29
CA LEU A 296 13.72 -15.95 5.39
C LEU A 296 12.86 -16.65 6.45
N GLN A 297 12.62 -17.96 6.32
CA GLN A 297 12.06 -18.84 7.33
C GLN A 297 13.20 -19.65 8.02
#